data_4fc37e10794729520417f64d0d499ddb
#
_entry.id   4fc37e10794729520417f64d0d499ddb
#
_cell.length_a   1.000
_cell.length_b   1.000
_cell.length_c   1.000
_cell.angle_alpha   90.00
_cell.angle_beta   90.00
_cell.angle_gamma   90.00
#
_symmetry.space_group_name_H-M   'P 1'
#
loop_
_entity.id
_entity.type
_entity.pdbx_description
1 polymer ?
#
loop_
_entity_poly.entity_id
_entity_poly.type
_entity_poly.pdbx_seq_one_letter_code
_entity_poly.pdbx_strand_id
1 'polypeptide(L)'
;MRASVLGLTVVLAVAGAHAQSTAPAGELKGDAWVHTKESLAASVQRADVCLPAAVTGGAPYVGKFSGIPKSADRKVPVILFLHGSSGLGLKAIGEWQQWLCSLGYASMAPDSFALPGHVTYKSPIDKDSYEKIHALRASEIAPALAALTGAPWADTSRLVLAGTSEGSVPVARYAGAEFAARMLYAWSCESNYFVKQPLNAFEPGKPVLNIVSATDPFFSRSNAWLGNPDAQGHCAAALKDNAQASVLLIPNAPHTLLNLPAARDATAGFLYLLLRR
;
A
#
# COMPACT_ATOMS: atom_id res chain seq x y z
N MET A 1 26.16 -54.87 54.73
CA MET A 1 26.86 -54.03 53.70
C MET A 1 25.89 -53.75 52.59
N ARG A 2 25.39 -52.54 52.50
CA ARG A 2 24.54 -52.03 51.36
C ARG A 2 25.36 -51.07 50.55
N ALA A 3 25.63 -51.40 49.29
CA ALA A 3 26.30 -50.53 48.33
C ALA A 3 25.26 -49.64 47.66
N SER A 4 25.42 -48.32 47.80
CA SER A 4 24.63 -47.32 47.07
C SER A 4 25.34 -47.00 45.75
N VAL A 5 24.66 -47.24 44.65
CA VAL A 5 25.10 -46.85 43.32
C VAL A 5 24.57 -45.43 43.03
N LEU A 6 25.48 -44.47 42.92
CA LEU A 6 25.16 -43.11 42.48
C LEU A 6 25.12 -43.10 40.96
N GLY A 7 23.96 -42.90 40.38
CA GLY A 7 23.79 -42.72 38.94
C GLY A 7 24.06 -41.25 38.58
N LEU A 8 25.09 -41.01 37.74
CA LEU A 8 25.44 -39.72 37.20
C LEU A 8 24.61 -39.48 35.91
N THR A 9 23.60 -38.60 35.99
CA THR A 9 22.81 -38.20 34.81
C THR A 9 23.52 -37.04 34.12
N VAL A 10 24.11 -37.27 32.95
CA VAL A 10 24.67 -36.25 32.11
C VAL A 10 23.56 -35.65 31.23
N VAL A 11 23.17 -34.41 31.49
CA VAL A 11 22.26 -33.65 30.64
C VAL A 11 23.07 -33.00 29.53
N LEU A 12 22.99 -33.53 28.31
CA LEU A 12 23.54 -32.86 27.11
C LEU A 12 22.57 -31.74 26.73
N ALA A 13 22.95 -30.47 26.96
CA ALA A 13 22.32 -29.32 26.39
C ALA A 13 22.73 -29.19 24.92
N VAL A 14 21.84 -29.56 24.01
CA VAL A 14 21.99 -29.28 22.59
C VAL A 14 21.69 -27.80 22.38
N ALA A 15 22.71 -26.95 22.33
CA ALA A 15 22.58 -25.56 21.86
C ALA A 15 22.31 -25.58 20.35
N GLY A 16 21.04 -25.46 20.00
CA GLY A 16 20.62 -25.25 18.60
C GLY A 16 21.13 -23.88 18.15
N ALA A 17 22.21 -23.84 17.39
CA ALA A 17 22.63 -22.67 16.67
C ALA A 17 21.55 -22.36 15.62
N HIS A 18 20.67 -21.40 15.92
CA HIS A 18 19.80 -20.82 14.91
C HIS A 18 20.71 -20.03 13.97
N ALA A 19 20.95 -20.58 12.78
CA ALA A 19 21.60 -19.83 11.71
C ALA A 19 20.71 -18.60 11.44
N GLN A 20 21.13 -17.41 11.85
CA GLN A 20 20.51 -16.17 11.42
C GLN A 20 20.68 -16.09 9.91
N SER A 21 19.57 -16.20 9.18
CA SER A 21 19.56 -15.99 7.76
C SER A 21 20.00 -14.53 7.52
N THR A 22 21.16 -14.37 6.91
CA THR A 22 21.68 -13.04 6.53
C THR A 22 20.72 -12.43 5.51
N ALA A 23 20.38 -11.14 5.71
CA ALA A 23 19.61 -10.40 4.72
C ALA A 23 20.28 -10.44 3.35
N PRO A 24 19.52 -10.55 2.25
CA PRO A 24 20.10 -10.47 0.91
C PRO A 24 20.79 -9.13 0.70
N ALA A 25 21.75 -9.07 -0.23
CA ALA A 25 22.35 -7.80 -0.63
C ALA A 25 21.30 -6.95 -1.35
N GLY A 26 21.07 -5.75 -0.83
CA GLY A 26 20.19 -4.77 -1.47
C GLY A 26 20.85 -4.15 -2.71
N GLU A 27 20.02 -3.61 -3.58
CA GLU A 27 20.48 -2.89 -4.79
C GLU A 27 19.73 -1.56 -4.87
N LEU A 28 20.44 -0.48 -5.24
CA LEU A 28 19.86 0.84 -5.45
C LEU A 28 20.29 1.34 -6.84
N LYS A 29 19.33 1.85 -7.62
CA LYS A 29 19.56 2.43 -8.95
C LYS A 29 18.80 3.74 -9.08
N GLY A 30 19.32 4.62 -9.94
CA GLY A 30 18.78 5.96 -10.10
C GLY A 30 19.37 6.94 -9.09
N ASP A 31 19.13 8.23 -9.31
CA ASP A 31 19.71 9.33 -8.55
C ASP A 31 18.72 10.45 -8.20
N ALA A 32 17.48 10.37 -8.71
CA ALA A 32 16.43 11.33 -8.44
C ALA A 32 15.60 10.92 -7.22
N TRP A 33 15.78 11.65 -6.13
CA TRP A 33 15.16 11.41 -4.81
C TRP A 33 14.00 12.35 -4.51
N VAL A 34 13.81 13.38 -5.31
CA VAL A 34 12.81 14.42 -5.08
C VAL A 34 12.17 14.80 -6.42
N HIS A 35 10.86 14.87 -6.44
CA HIS A 35 10.14 15.39 -7.61
C HIS A 35 10.43 16.86 -7.84
N THR A 36 10.62 17.24 -9.10
CA THR A 36 10.50 18.63 -9.53
C THR A 36 9.03 18.99 -9.76
N LYS A 37 8.72 20.27 -9.96
CA LYS A 37 7.38 20.72 -10.34
C LYS A 37 6.90 20.05 -11.63
N GLU A 38 7.80 19.93 -12.60
CA GLU A 38 7.53 19.32 -13.90
C GLU A 38 7.27 17.81 -13.77
N SER A 39 8.07 17.10 -12.98
CA SER A 39 7.85 15.66 -12.78
C SER A 39 6.61 15.35 -11.96
N LEU A 40 6.22 16.22 -11.00
CA LEU A 40 4.93 16.13 -10.31
C LEU A 40 3.76 16.33 -11.28
N ALA A 41 3.84 17.34 -12.16
CA ALA A 41 2.83 17.52 -13.20
C ALA A 41 2.77 16.32 -14.16
N ALA A 42 3.94 15.78 -14.54
CA ALA A 42 4.03 14.62 -15.39
C ALA A 42 3.46 13.36 -14.71
N SER A 43 3.69 13.16 -13.40
CA SER A 43 3.14 12.02 -12.65
C SER A 43 1.60 12.00 -12.67
N VAL A 44 0.99 13.17 -12.58
CA VAL A 44 -0.46 13.35 -12.70
C VAL A 44 -0.93 13.12 -14.15
N GLN A 45 -0.28 13.73 -15.14
CA GLN A 45 -0.70 13.61 -16.55
C GLN A 45 -0.57 12.17 -17.08
N ARG A 46 0.44 11.42 -16.59
CA ARG A 46 0.67 10.02 -16.93
C ARG A 46 -0.02 9.03 -15.97
N ALA A 47 -0.77 9.52 -14.99
CA ALA A 47 -1.54 8.67 -14.09
C ALA A 47 -2.44 7.72 -14.87
N ASP A 48 -2.46 6.46 -14.48
CA ASP A 48 -3.45 5.51 -14.99
C ASP A 48 -4.81 5.80 -14.37
N VAL A 49 -5.82 5.92 -15.22
CA VAL A 49 -7.20 6.26 -14.81
C VAL A 49 -8.16 5.25 -15.40
N CYS A 50 -9.12 4.83 -14.57
CA CYS A 50 -10.31 4.16 -15.04
C CYS A 50 -11.55 4.98 -14.63
N LEU A 51 -12.40 5.37 -15.61
CA LEU A 51 -13.67 6.03 -15.39
C LEU A 51 -14.81 5.09 -15.76
N PRO A 52 -15.80 4.89 -14.87
CA PRO A 52 -16.92 3.98 -15.15
C PRO A 52 -17.84 4.52 -16.24
N ALA A 53 -18.60 3.64 -16.85
CA ALA A 53 -19.59 3.93 -17.90
C ALA A 53 -20.56 5.05 -17.50
N ALA A 54 -20.86 5.17 -16.21
CA ALA A 54 -21.72 6.23 -15.67
C ALA A 54 -21.13 7.65 -15.89
N VAL A 55 -19.80 7.78 -15.98
CA VAL A 55 -19.11 9.05 -16.24
C VAL A 55 -19.00 9.31 -17.74
N THR A 56 -18.68 8.28 -18.50
CA THR A 56 -18.41 8.41 -19.95
C THR A 56 -19.67 8.43 -20.81
N GLY A 57 -20.79 7.98 -20.26
CA GLY A 57 -22.05 7.80 -21.01
C GLY A 57 -22.06 6.61 -21.96
N GLY A 58 -21.01 5.76 -21.92
CA GLY A 58 -20.83 4.61 -22.82
C GLY A 58 -19.89 3.57 -22.24
N ALA A 59 -18.88 3.11 -22.99
CA ALA A 59 -17.88 2.21 -22.49
C ALA A 59 -17.00 2.88 -21.41
N PRO A 60 -16.52 2.16 -20.38
CA PRO A 60 -15.56 2.72 -19.42
C PRO A 60 -14.33 3.26 -20.14
N TYR A 61 -13.79 4.37 -19.64
CA TYR A 61 -12.50 4.87 -20.10
C TYR A 61 -11.38 4.21 -19.30
N VAL A 62 -10.41 3.65 -19.98
CA VAL A 62 -9.16 3.13 -19.40
C VAL A 62 -8.00 3.77 -20.14
N GLY A 63 -7.19 4.55 -19.45
CA GLY A 63 -6.09 5.27 -20.10
C GLY A 63 -5.37 6.22 -19.16
N LYS A 64 -4.68 7.20 -19.74
CA LYS A 64 -3.94 8.21 -18.98
C LYS A 64 -4.84 9.40 -18.62
N PHE A 65 -4.55 10.05 -17.48
CA PHE A 65 -5.29 11.24 -17.03
C PHE A 65 -5.33 12.34 -18.11
N SER A 66 -4.22 12.54 -18.82
CA SER A 66 -4.13 13.52 -19.94
C SER A 66 -5.02 13.18 -21.13
N GLY A 67 -5.47 11.96 -21.28
CA GLY A 67 -6.31 11.48 -22.39
C GLY A 67 -7.79 11.35 -22.03
N ILE A 68 -8.23 11.80 -20.86
CA ILE A 68 -9.64 11.72 -20.46
C ILE A 68 -10.52 12.50 -21.44
N PRO A 69 -11.51 11.88 -22.07
CA PRO A 69 -12.45 12.57 -22.95
C PRO A 69 -13.29 13.56 -22.14
N LYS A 70 -13.86 14.58 -22.80
CA LYS A 70 -14.86 15.46 -22.17
C LYS A 70 -15.97 14.58 -21.63
N SER A 71 -16.07 14.48 -20.31
CA SER A 71 -16.97 13.58 -19.62
C SER A 71 -18.34 14.20 -19.44
N ALA A 72 -19.35 13.35 -19.23
CA ALA A 72 -20.64 13.77 -18.71
C ALA A 72 -20.50 14.37 -17.28
N ASP A 73 -21.42 15.21 -16.89
CA ASP A 73 -21.42 15.94 -15.61
C ASP A 73 -21.74 15.04 -14.38
N ARG A 74 -21.61 13.72 -14.52
CA ARG A 74 -21.92 12.79 -13.44
C ARG A 74 -20.71 12.53 -12.57
N LYS A 75 -20.79 12.95 -11.31
CA LYS A 75 -19.78 12.69 -10.28
C LYS A 75 -19.86 11.29 -9.73
N VAL A 76 -18.72 10.65 -9.54
CA VAL A 76 -18.58 9.33 -8.95
C VAL A 76 -17.51 9.34 -7.85
N PRO A 77 -17.57 8.43 -6.86
CA PRO A 77 -16.49 8.26 -5.89
C PRO A 77 -15.19 7.90 -6.57
N VAL A 78 -14.07 8.36 -6.03
CA VAL A 78 -12.74 8.16 -6.64
C VAL A 78 -11.78 7.52 -5.64
N ILE A 79 -11.04 6.53 -6.10
CA ILE A 79 -9.92 5.95 -5.39
C ILE A 79 -8.62 6.53 -5.97
N LEU A 80 -7.89 7.32 -5.16
CA LEU A 80 -6.51 7.73 -5.44
C LEU A 80 -5.59 6.62 -4.94
N PHE A 81 -4.85 5.98 -5.85
CA PHE A 81 -4.07 4.79 -5.56
C PHE A 81 -2.57 5.02 -5.78
N LEU A 82 -1.76 4.78 -4.76
CA LEU A 82 -0.30 4.82 -4.85
C LEU A 82 0.24 3.40 -5.09
N HIS A 83 0.90 3.22 -6.23
CA HIS A 83 1.50 1.93 -6.60
C HIS A 83 2.70 1.56 -5.72
N GLY A 84 3.10 0.30 -5.70
CA GLY A 84 4.31 -0.20 -5.05
C GLY A 84 5.58 0.11 -5.87
N SER A 85 6.73 -0.38 -5.40
CA SER A 85 8.04 -0.16 -5.99
C SER A 85 8.20 -0.65 -7.44
N SER A 86 7.29 -1.51 -7.92
CA SER A 86 7.29 -2.01 -9.31
C SER A 86 6.63 -1.04 -10.32
N GLY A 87 6.07 0.07 -9.88
CA GLY A 87 5.41 1.04 -10.77
C GLY A 87 4.06 0.55 -11.31
N LEU A 88 3.51 1.35 -12.25
CA LEU A 88 2.23 1.07 -12.91
C LEU A 88 2.30 -0.07 -13.95
N GLY A 89 3.50 -0.51 -14.34
CA GLY A 89 3.67 -1.66 -15.24
C GLY A 89 3.22 -3.00 -14.66
N LEU A 90 2.91 -3.07 -13.37
CA LEU A 90 2.37 -4.27 -12.73
C LEU A 90 0.91 -4.49 -13.16
N LYS A 91 0.67 -5.51 -14.01
CA LYS A 91 -0.64 -5.85 -14.59
C LYS A 91 -1.78 -5.89 -13.55
N ALA A 92 -1.48 -6.39 -12.35
CA ALA A 92 -2.44 -6.49 -11.26
C ALA A 92 -3.08 -5.15 -10.86
N ILE A 93 -2.38 -4.03 -11.04
CA ILE A 93 -2.91 -2.68 -10.73
C ILE A 93 -3.98 -2.30 -11.75
N GLY A 94 -3.69 -2.43 -13.06
CA GLY A 94 -4.66 -2.13 -14.12
C GLY A 94 -5.91 -3.01 -14.04
N GLU A 95 -5.76 -4.30 -13.75
CA GLU A 95 -6.88 -5.23 -13.55
C GLU A 95 -7.74 -4.83 -12.33
N TRP A 96 -7.10 -4.39 -11.24
CA TRP A 96 -7.80 -3.93 -10.05
C TRP A 96 -8.55 -2.62 -10.31
N GLN A 97 -7.95 -1.65 -11.02
CA GLN A 97 -8.62 -0.40 -11.40
C GLN A 97 -9.83 -0.65 -12.30
N GLN A 98 -9.71 -1.54 -13.30
CA GLN A 98 -10.83 -1.90 -14.18
C GLN A 98 -11.96 -2.61 -13.40
N TRP A 99 -11.59 -3.45 -12.45
CA TRP A 99 -12.58 -4.09 -11.57
C TRP A 99 -13.32 -3.05 -10.70
N LEU A 100 -12.63 -2.08 -10.09
CA LEU A 100 -13.28 -0.97 -9.38
C LEU A 100 -14.23 -0.18 -10.28
N CYS A 101 -13.80 0.07 -11.51
CA CYS A 101 -14.58 0.74 -12.54
C CYS A 101 -15.90 -0.01 -12.84
N SER A 102 -15.86 -1.34 -12.90
CA SER A 102 -17.05 -2.18 -13.09
C SER A 102 -18.03 -2.10 -11.92
N LEU A 103 -17.56 -1.71 -10.73
CA LEU A 103 -18.37 -1.46 -9.54
C LEU A 103 -18.93 -0.01 -9.47
N GLY A 104 -18.55 0.85 -10.44
CA GLY A 104 -19.01 2.24 -10.51
C GLY A 104 -18.07 3.25 -9.83
N TYR A 105 -16.86 2.86 -9.44
CA TYR A 105 -15.86 3.74 -8.83
C TYR A 105 -14.85 4.20 -9.88
N ALA A 106 -14.51 5.49 -9.92
CA ALA A 106 -13.34 5.92 -10.65
C ALA A 106 -12.06 5.62 -9.86
N SER A 107 -10.96 5.42 -10.56
CA SER A 107 -9.65 5.28 -9.93
C SER A 107 -8.60 6.09 -10.68
N MET A 108 -7.62 6.63 -9.93
CA MET A 108 -6.47 7.35 -10.45
C MET A 108 -5.21 6.86 -9.74
N ALA A 109 -4.19 6.48 -10.50
CA ALA A 109 -2.90 6.05 -9.97
C ALA A 109 -1.79 6.93 -10.59
N PRO A 110 -1.22 7.91 -9.86
CA PRO A 110 -0.09 8.71 -10.32
C PRO A 110 1.10 7.83 -10.72
N ASP A 111 1.83 8.26 -11.75
CA ASP A 111 3.03 7.58 -12.23
C ASP A 111 4.28 8.17 -11.57
N SER A 112 4.78 7.55 -10.51
CA SER A 112 6.01 7.97 -9.85
C SER A 112 7.21 7.94 -10.79
N PHE A 113 7.24 7.00 -11.74
CA PHE A 113 8.30 6.87 -12.73
C PHE A 113 8.24 7.91 -13.86
N ALA A 114 7.32 8.86 -13.80
CA ALA A 114 7.38 10.08 -14.60
C ALA A 114 8.56 10.98 -14.20
N LEU A 115 9.17 10.76 -13.03
CA LEU A 115 10.42 11.40 -12.60
C LEU A 115 11.60 10.76 -13.34
N PRO A 116 12.31 11.48 -14.23
CA PRO A 116 13.53 10.97 -14.84
C PRO A 116 14.58 10.62 -13.77
N GLY A 117 15.25 9.48 -13.91
CA GLY A 117 16.23 9.02 -12.92
C GLY A 117 15.62 8.55 -11.59
N HIS A 118 14.31 8.32 -11.54
CA HIS A 118 13.63 7.82 -10.33
C HIS A 118 14.38 6.67 -9.68
N VAL A 119 14.60 6.77 -8.37
CA VAL A 119 15.28 5.73 -7.60
C VAL A 119 14.46 4.46 -7.55
N THR A 120 15.12 3.35 -7.89
CA THR A 120 14.57 1.99 -7.76
C THR A 120 15.49 1.13 -6.90
N TYR A 121 14.96 0.07 -6.32
CA TYR A 121 15.73 -0.76 -5.40
C TYR A 121 15.31 -2.22 -5.40
N LYS A 122 16.21 -3.07 -4.89
CA LYS A 122 15.89 -4.39 -4.36
C LYS A 122 16.12 -4.38 -2.85
N SER A 123 15.13 -4.80 -2.09
CA SER A 123 15.20 -4.85 -0.63
C SER A 123 16.17 -5.93 -0.12
N PRO A 124 16.81 -5.70 1.05
CA PRO A 124 16.75 -4.47 1.83
C PRO A 124 17.80 -3.43 1.40
N ILE A 125 17.49 -2.15 1.57
CA ILE A 125 18.45 -1.05 1.52
C ILE A 125 18.49 -0.35 2.89
N ASP A 126 19.31 0.69 3.06
CA ASP A 126 19.33 1.43 4.32
C ASP A 126 18.04 2.23 4.55
N LYS A 127 17.71 2.43 5.85
CA LYS A 127 16.46 3.11 6.23
C LYS A 127 16.41 4.57 5.81
N ASP A 128 17.53 5.27 5.70
CA ASP A 128 17.56 6.67 5.25
C ASP A 128 17.14 6.77 3.78
N SER A 129 17.59 5.83 2.96
CA SER A 129 17.19 5.72 1.56
C SER A 129 15.69 5.40 1.44
N TYR A 130 15.17 4.47 2.23
CA TYR A 130 13.72 4.20 2.26
C TYR A 130 12.91 5.45 2.65
N GLU A 131 13.32 6.20 3.69
CA GLU A 131 12.58 7.40 4.11
C GLU A 131 12.57 8.48 3.02
N LYS A 132 13.64 8.64 2.24
CA LYS A 132 13.66 9.55 1.09
C LYS A 132 12.66 9.09 0.00
N ILE A 133 12.60 7.79 -0.27
CA ILE A 133 11.62 7.22 -1.21
C ILE A 133 10.20 7.46 -0.69
N HIS A 134 9.93 7.22 0.59
CA HIS A 134 8.60 7.47 1.18
C HIS A 134 8.20 8.94 1.12
N ALA A 135 9.14 9.86 1.33
CA ALA A 135 8.91 11.30 1.18
C ALA A 135 8.62 11.69 -0.27
N LEU A 136 9.36 11.13 -1.25
CA LEU A 136 9.10 11.30 -2.66
C LEU A 136 7.69 10.84 -3.01
N ARG A 137 7.29 9.64 -2.59
CA ARG A 137 5.97 9.07 -2.85
C ARG A 137 4.84 9.86 -2.17
N ALA A 138 5.08 10.39 -0.96
CA ALA A 138 4.12 11.25 -0.26
C ALA A 138 3.86 12.56 -1.00
N SER A 139 4.87 13.11 -1.69
CA SER A 139 4.75 14.37 -2.46
C SER A 139 3.80 14.27 -3.65
N GLU A 140 3.47 13.07 -4.12
CA GLU A 140 2.56 12.82 -5.24
C GLU A 140 1.08 13.01 -4.87
N ILE A 141 0.74 12.93 -3.57
CA ILE A 141 -0.67 12.96 -3.11
C ILE A 141 -1.29 14.33 -3.39
N ALA A 142 -0.64 15.42 -3.00
CA ALA A 142 -1.21 16.76 -3.11
C ALA A 142 -1.51 17.20 -4.57
N PRO A 143 -0.60 17.03 -5.55
CA PRO A 143 -0.91 17.36 -6.94
C PRO A 143 -1.98 16.46 -7.56
N ALA A 144 -2.03 15.18 -7.20
CA ALA A 144 -3.09 14.27 -7.64
C ALA A 144 -4.45 14.66 -7.04
N LEU A 145 -4.50 15.02 -5.76
CA LEU A 145 -5.70 15.53 -5.10
C LEU A 145 -6.18 16.84 -5.75
N ALA A 146 -5.27 17.77 -6.06
CA ALA A 146 -5.61 19.02 -6.76
C ALA A 146 -6.22 18.73 -8.15
N ALA A 147 -5.66 17.78 -8.90
CA ALA A 147 -6.20 17.36 -10.18
C ALA A 147 -7.60 16.76 -10.07
N LEU A 148 -7.84 15.92 -9.06
CA LEU A 148 -9.17 15.35 -8.79
C LEU A 148 -10.17 16.41 -8.35
N THR A 149 -9.75 17.39 -7.56
CA THR A 149 -10.61 18.50 -7.14
C THR A 149 -11.07 19.35 -8.33
N GLY A 150 -10.22 19.49 -9.36
CA GLY A 150 -10.56 20.18 -10.62
C GLY A 150 -11.33 19.32 -11.63
N ALA A 151 -11.48 18.01 -11.38
CA ALA A 151 -12.10 17.10 -12.34
C ALA A 151 -13.65 17.09 -12.19
N PRO A 152 -14.43 17.39 -13.24
CA PRO A 152 -15.89 17.51 -13.15
C PRO A 152 -16.59 16.20 -12.78
N TRP A 153 -15.95 15.07 -13.05
CA TRP A 153 -16.45 13.72 -12.76
C TRP A 153 -16.10 13.21 -11.35
N ALA A 154 -15.22 13.89 -10.62
CA ALA A 154 -14.81 13.43 -9.29
C ALA A 154 -15.76 13.96 -8.21
N ASP A 155 -16.26 13.05 -7.38
CA ASP A 155 -16.96 13.41 -6.15
C ASP A 155 -15.92 13.58 -5.03
N THR A 156 -15.55 14.82 -4.78
CA THR A 156 -14.54 15.17 -3.79
C THR A 156 -14.97 14.91 -2.33
N SER A 157 -16.25 14.71 -2.08
CA SER A 157 -16.74 14.30 -0.76
C SER A 157 -16.58 12.79 -0.51
N ARG A 158 -16.30 12.02 -1.57
CA ARG A 158 -16.16 10.55 -1.53
C ARG A 158 -14.83 10.09 -2.16
N LEU A 159 -13.73 10.74 -1.73
CA LEU A 159 -12.38 10.33 -2.08
C LEU A 159 -11.85 9.27 -1.12
N VAL A 160 -11.21 8.25 -1.64
CA VAL A 160 -10.52 7.22 -0.85
C VAL A 160 -9.04 7.22 -1.23
N LEU A 161 -8.16 7.28 -0.24
CA LEU A 161 -6.72 7.15 -0.46
C LEU A 161 -6.31 5.68 -0.27
N ALA A 162 -5.70 5.10 -1.28
CA ALA A 162 -5.28 3.70 -1.28
C ALA A 162 -3.82 3.55 -1.71
N GLY A 163 -3.20 2.45 -1.32
CA GLY A 163 -1.85 2.12 -1.77
C GLY A 163 -1.51 0.65 -1.55
N THR A 164 -0.44 0.21 -2.22
CA THR A 164 0.10 -1.15 -2.04
C THR A 164 1.59 -1.11 -1.77
N SER A 165 2.06 -1.97 -0.84
CA SER A 165 3.48 -2.11 -0.54
C SER A 165 4.11 -0.73 -0.19
N GLU A 166 5.15 -0.29 -0.93
CA GLU A 166 5.76 1.03 -0.79
C GLU A 166 4.73 2.17 -0.80
N GLY A 167 3.74 2.13 -1.70
CA GLY A 167 2.69 3.14 -1.80
C GLY A 167 1.75 3.19 -0.59
N SER A 168 1.67 2.10 0.21
CA SER A 168 0.88 2.09 1.44
C SER A 168 1.52 2.89 2.59
N VAL A 169 2.84 3.10 2.58
CA VAL A 169 3.52 3.89 3.63
C VAL A 169 3.04 5.35 3.64
N PRO A 170 3.10 6.11 2.52
CA PRO A 170 2.56 7.46 2.49
C PRO A 170 1.05 7.52 2.74
N VAL A 171 0.28 6.49 2.33
CA VAL A 171 -1.15 6.39 2.67
C VAL A 171 -1.36 6.30 4.18
N ALA A 172 -0.59 5.48 4.89
CA ALA A 172 -0.68 5.36 6.34
C ALA A 172 -0.25 6.65 7.07
N ARG A 173 0.73 7.37 6.50
CA ARG A 173 1.32 8.59 7.07
C ARG A 173 0.60 9.89 6.70
N TYR A 174 -0.35 9.84 5.78
CA TYR A 174 -1.06 11.04 5.33
C TYR A 174 -1.88 11.65 6.48
N ALA A 175 -1.65 12.92 6.79
CA ALA A 175 -2.29 13.62 7.91
C ALA A 175 -3.43 14.55 7.49
N GLY A 176 -3.74 14.65 6.18
CA GLY A 176 -4.83 15.48 5.67
C GLY A 176 -6.21 14.84 5.88
N ALA A 177 -7.23 15.69 5.87
CA ALA A 177 -8.63 15.31 6.16
C ALA A 177 -9.49 15.07 4.91
N GLU A 178 -8.90 15.20 3.71
CA GLU A 178 -9.63 15.25 2.43
C GLU A 178 -10.21 13.90 2.01
N PHE A 179 -9.66 12.80 2.54
CA PHE A 179 -10.11 11.46 2.20
C PHE A 179 -11.12 10.94 3.22
N ALA A 180 -12.22 10.40 2.70
CA ALA A 180 -13.28 9.78 3.50
C ALA A 180 -12.83 8.46 4.15
N ALA A 181 -11.84 7.77 3.55
CA ALA A 181 -11.30 6.51 4.05
C ALA A 181 -9.91 6.22 3.48
N ARG A 182 -9.27 5.18 4.02
CA ARG A 182 -7.98 4.66 3.53
C ARG A 182 -8.02 3.16 3.31
N MET A 183 -7.29 2.71 2.27
CA MET A 183 -7.08 1.28 2.01
C MET A 183 -5.59 1.00 1.86
N LEU A 184 -5.07 0.07 2.66
CA LEU A 184 -3.66 -0.31 2.69
C LEU A 184 -3.53 -1.78 2.32
N TYR A 185 -2.81 -2.05 1.25
CA TYR A 185 -2.52 -3.41 0.79
C TYR A 185 -1.04 -3.71 1.00
N ALA A 186 -0.76 -4.92 1.48
CA ALA A 186 0.61 -5.43 1.64
C ALA A 186 1.53 -4.46 2.42
N TRP A 187 1.07 -3.94 3.55
CA TRP A 187 1.82 -3.11 4.50
C TRP A 187 1.35 -3.37 5.93
N SER A 188 2.31 -3.48 6.87
CA SER A 188 2.04 -3.87 8.26
C SER A 188 1.81 -2.72 9.22
N CYS A 189 2.07 -1.47 8.85
CA CYS A 189 2.01 -0.30 9.74
C CYS A 189 2.94 -0.37 10.97
N GLU A 190 3.96 -1.22 10.92
CA GLU A 190 4.85 -1.51 12.04
C GLU A 190 6.28 -1.07 11.76
N SER A 191 7.07 -0.88 12.83
CA SER A 191 8.52 -0.71 12.72
C SER A 191 9.15 -1.98 12.15
N ASN A 192 10.00 -1.83 11.15
CA ASN A 192 10.72 -2.93 10.50
C ASN A 192 11.92 -2.38 9.70
N TYR A 193 12.51 -3.18 8.82
CA TYR A 193 13.64 -2.76 7.98
C TYR A 193 13.31 -1.62 7.02
N PHE A 194 12.02 -1.48 6.65
CA PHE A 194 11.54 -0.60 5.57
C PHE A 194 11.27 0.85 6.02
N VAL A 195 11.13 1.09 7.31
CA VAL A 195 10.86 2.40 7.91
C VAL A 195 11.69 2.64 9.17
N LYS A 196 12.08 3.89 9.43
CA LYS A 196 12.65 4.27 10.73
C LYS A 196 11.60 4.16 11.82
N GLN A 197 10.43 4.74 11.55
CA GLN A 197 9.25 4.66 12.40
C GLN A 197 8.00 4.59 11.51
N PRO A 198 6.92 3.92 11.91
CA PRO A 198 5.70 3.82 11.11
C PRO A 198 5.07 5.17 10.81
N LEU A 199 5.04 6.07 11.82
CA LEU A 199 4.45 7.42 11.75
C LEU A 199 3.02 7.40 11.20
N ASN A 200 2.23 6.38 11.58
CA ASN A 200 0.84 6.25 11.14
C ASN A 200 0.00 7.45 11.62
N ALA A 201 -0.76 8.05 10.71
CA ALA A 201 -1.60 9.21 10.97
C ALA A 201 -3.09 8.90 10.73
N PHE A 202 -3.57 7.78 11.30
CA PHE A 202 -4.97 7.38 11.20
C PHE A 202 -5.83 8.25 12.13
N GLU A 203 -6.88 8.85 11.56
CA GLU A 203 -7.86 9.60 12.33
C GLU A 203 -8.84 8.63 13.01
N PRO A 204 -9.07 8.78 14.33
CA PRO A 204 -10.12 8.02 15.00
C PRO A 204 -11.47 8.24 14.32
N GLY A 205 -12.19 7.14 14.04
CA GLY A 205 -13.52 7.22 13.43
C GLY A 205 -13.55 7.36 11.90
N LYS A 206 -12.42 7.51 11.22
CA LYS A 206 -12.37 7.36 9.75
C LYS A 206 -12.10 5.90 9.35
N PRO A 207 -12.88 5.35 8.42
CA PRO A 207 -12.72 3.96 7.98
C PRO A 207 -11.32 3.67 7.41
N VAL A 208 -10.75 2.55 7.83
CA VAL A 208 -9.48 2.04 7.30
C VAL A 208 -9.61 0.56 7.00
N LEU A 209 -9.21 0.16 5.80
CA LEU A 209 -9.09 -1.25 5.41
C LEU A 209 -7.60 -1.59 5.25
N ASN A 210 -7.14 -2.62 5.95
CA ASN A 210 -5.82 -3.19 5.75
C ASN A 210 -5.95 -4.64 5.28
N ILE A 211 -5.34 -4.98 4.15
CA ILE A 211 -5.31 -6.34 3.60
C ILE A 211 -3.86 -6.76 3.40
N VAL A 212 -3.47 -7.87 4.03
CA VAL A 212 -2.10 -8.37 3.98
C VAL A 212 -2.07 -9.89 3.85
N SER A 213 -0.98 -10.43 3.33
CA SER A 213 -0.69 -11.85 3.42
C SER A 213 -0.19 -12.19 4.82
N ALA A 214 -0.71 -13.26 5.41
CA ALA A 214 -0.22 -13.76 6.70
C ALA A 214 1.24 -14.25 6.62
N THR A 215 1.71 -14.58 5.41
CA THR A 215 3.08 -15.02 5.11
C THR A 215 3.78 -14.08 4.14
N ASP A 216 3.49 -12.78 4.21
CA ASP A 216 4.11 -11.77 3.35
C ASP A 216 5.65 -11.85 3.45
N PRO A 217 6.37 -12.01 2.32
CA PRO A 217 7.83 -12.19 2.35
C PRO A 217 8.60 -10.92 2.75
N PHE A 218 7.93 -9.77 2.80
CA PHE A 218 8.55 -8.50 3.16
C PHE A 218 8.14 -8.02 4.56
N PHE A 219 6.86 -8.13 4.93
CA PHE A 219 6.30 -7.46 6.10
C PHE A 219 5.70 -8.40 7.16
N SER A 220 5.75 -9.72 6.96
CA SER A 220 5.33 -10.69 7.98
C SER A 220 6.52 -11.27 8.75
N ARG A 221 6.23 -12.03 9.80
CA ARG A 221 7.22 -12.83 10.53
C ARG A 221 7.94 -13.88 9.68
N SER A 222 7.42 -14.19 8.49
CA SER A 222 8.08 -15.08 7.54
C SER A 222 9.36 -14.47 6.96
N ASN A 223 9.52 -13.14 7.06
CA ASN A 223 10.74 -12.45 6.65
C ASN A 223 11.81 -12.56 7.74
N ALA A 224 12.82 -13.39 7.53
CA ALA A 224 13.92 -13.61 8.48
C ALA A 224 14.77 -12.34 8.76
N TRP A 225 14.72 -11.33 7.88
CA TRP A 225 15.44 -10.07 8.01
C TRP A 225 14.50 -8.86 8.25
N LEU A 226 13.30 -9.11 8.76
CA LEU A 226 12.31 -8.06 9.05
C LEU A 226 12.82 -6.99 10.01
N GLY A 227 13.73 -7.35 10.93
CA GLY A 227 14.34 -6.40 11.88
C GLY A 227 13.43 -5.98 13.03
N ASN A 228 12.30 -6.67 13.22
CA ASN A 228 11.40 -6.49 14.37
C ASN A 228 10.82 -7.85 14.79
N PRO A 229 11.29 -8.44 15.89
CA PRO A 229 10.83 -9.74 16.36
C PRO A 229 9.38 -9.72 16.89
N ASP A 230 8.87 -8.55 17.28
CA ASP A 230 7.53 -8.36 17.83
C ASP A 230 6.47 -8.05 16.78
N ALA A 231 6.88 -7.83 15.52
CA ALA A 231 5.97 -7.51 14.44
C ALA A 231 4.89 -8.59 14.26
N GLN A 232 3.67 -8.16 14.04
CA GLN A 232 2.54 -9.05 13.75
C GLN A 232 2.30 -9.21 12.23
N GLY A 233 2.88 -8.33 11.41
CA GLY A 233 2.73 -8.33 9.96
C GLY A 233 1.45 -7.66 9.46
N HIS A 234 0.76 -6.86 10.29
CA HIS A 234 -0.49 -6.20 9.94
C HIS A 234 -0.74 -4.93 10.78
N CYS A 235 -1.69 -4.09 10.35
CA CYS A 235 -1.95 -2.80 10.97
C CYS A 235 -2.82 -2.84 12.25
N ALA A 236 -3.22 -4.00 12.77
CA ALA A 236 -4.18 -4.07 13.88
C ALA A 236 -3.74 -3.30 15.14
N ALA A 237 -2.46 -3.36 15.50
CA ALA A 237 -1.94 -2.60 16.65
C ALA A 237 -2.02 -1.09 16.43
N ALA A 238 -1.75 -0.62 15.21
CA ALA A 238 -1.85 0.81 14.85
C ALA A 238 -3.30 1.30 14.74
N LEU A 239 -4.26 0.40 14.57
CA LEU A 239 -5.68 0.67 14.36
C LEU A 239 -6.56 0.28 15.58
N LYS A 240 -5.96 -0.12 16.71
CA LYS A 240 -6.66 -0.68 17.87
C LYS A 240 -7.78 0.21 18.43
N ASP A 241 -7.61 1.52 18.32
CA ASP A 241 -8.55 2.53 18.85
C ASP A 241 -9.52 3.05 17.75
N ASN A 242 -9.51 2.46 16.56
CA ASN A 242 -10.39 2.84 15.46
C ASN A 242 -11.46 1.77 15.21
N ALA A 243 -12.66 2.00 15.74
CA ALA A 243 -13.80 1.07 15.62
C ALA A 243 -14.31 0.89 14.17
N GLN A 244 -13.88 1.72 13.23
CA GLN A 244 -14.22 1.61 11.80
C GLN A 244 -13.09 0.98 10.96
N ALA A 245 -12.05 0.46 11.62
CA ALA A 245 -10.98 -0.24 10.93
C ALA A 245 -11.31 -1.72 10.72
N SER A 246 -10.84 -2.26 9.61
CA SER A 246 -10.88 -3.68 9.29
C SER A 246 -9.51 -4.16 8.86
N VAL A 247 -9.07 -5.31 9.39
CA VAL A 247 -7.82 -5.95 9.02
C VAL A 247 -8.12 -7.35 8.52
N LEU A 248 -7.73 -7.64 7.29
CA LEU A 248 -7.86 -8.97 6.67
C LEU A 248 -6.48 -9.59 6.45
N LEU A 249 -6.25 -10.71 7.09
CA LEU A 249 -5.09 -11.57 6.84
C LEU A 249 -5.49 -12.70 5.89
N ILE A 250 -4.82 -12.79 4.75
CA ILE A 250 -5.07 -13.87 3.78
C ILE A 250 -3.94 -14.90 3.92
N PRO A 251 -4.24 -16.14 4.34
CA PRO A 251 -3.24 -17.18 4.48
C PRO A 251 -2.56 -17.51 3.15
N ASN A 252 -1.23 -17.64 3.17
CA ASN A 252 -0.41 -18.04 2.02
C ASN A 252 -0.63 -17.23 0.74
N ALA A 253 -1.10 -15.99 0.87
CA ALA A 253 -1.26 -15.10 -0.28
C ALA A 253 0.11 -14.59 -0.76
N PRO A 254 0.25 -14.26 -2.05
CA PRO A 254 1.43 -13.53 -2.54
C PRO A 254 1.43 -12.09 -2.00
N HIS A 255 2.59 -11.43 -2.07
CA HIS A 255 2.70 -10.00 -1.74
C HIS A 255 1.76 -9.12 -2.58
N THR A 256 1.66 -9.37 -3.88
CA THR A 256 0.70 -8.71 -4.77
C THR A 256 -0.65 -9.41 -4.68
N LEU A 257 -1.51 -8.95 -3.78
CA LEU A 257 -2.78 -9.63 -3.43
C LEU A 257 -4.06 -8.91 -3.90
N LEU A 258 -3.95 -7.76 -4.59
CA LEU A 258 -5.07 -6.89 -5.00
C LEU A 258 -6.24 -7.62 -5.66
N ASN A 259 -5.96 -8.63 -6.49
CA ASN A 259 -6.96 -9.33 -7.31
C ASN A 259 -7.37 -10.70 -6.77
N LEU A 260 -6.90 -11.07 -5.57
CA LEU A 260 -7.41 -12.29 -4.93
C LEU A 260 -8.90 -12.12 -4.60
N PRO A 261 -9.72 -13.17 -4.73
CA PRO A 261 -11.16 -13.09 -4.45
C PRO A 261 -11.44 -12.49 -3.06
N ALA A 262 -10.81 -12.98 -2.00
CA ALA A 262 -11.00 -12.47 -0.65
C ALA A 262 -10.61 -10.98 -0.50
N ALA A 263 -9.56 -10.51 -1.21
CA ALA A 263 -9.16 -9.11 -1.20
C ALA A 263 -10.19 -8.23 -1.93
N ARG A 264 -10.70 -8.68 -3.08
CA ARG A 264 -11.77 -7.99 -3.82
C ARG A 264 -13.06 -7.93 -3.04
N ASP A 265 -13.48 -9.03 -2.42
CA ASP A 265 -14.72 -9.09 -1.64
C ASP A 265 -14.66 -8.14 -0.43
N ALA A 266 -13.54 -8.13 0.31
CA ALA A 266 -13.33 -7.21 1.42
C ALA A 266 -13.31 -5.75 0.96
N THR A 267 -12.63 -5.46 -0.16
CA THR A 267 -12.59 -4.12 -0.76
C THR A 267 -13.97 -3.66 -1.21
N ALA A 268 -14.73 -4.51 -1.91
CA ALA A 268 -16.08 -4.19 -2.37
C ALA A 268 -17.02 -3.93 -1.20
N GLY A 269 -17.01 -4.79 -0.18
CA GLY A 269 -17.80 -4.62 1.05
C GLY A 269 -17.47 -3.33 1.79
N PHE A 270 -16.19 -3.02 1.93
CA PHE A 270 -15.72 -1.78 2.56
C PHE A 270 -16.19 -0.53 1.81
N LEU A 271 -15.98 -0.47 0.50
CA LEU A 271 -16.41 0.66 -0.34
C LEU A 271 -17.93 0.81 -0.38
N TYR A 272 -18.66 -0.30 -0.41
CA TYR A 272 -20.11 -0.29 -0.39
C TYR A 272 -20.68 0.34 0.90
N LEU A 273 -20.15 -0.03 2.06
CA LEU A 273 -20.57 0.53 3.35
C LEU A 273 -20.22 2.01 3.47
N LEU A 274 -19.05 2.40 2.94
CA LEU A 274 -18.55 3.76 3.00
C LEU A 274 -19.31 4.73 2.10
N LEU A 275 -19.66 4.31 0.88
CA LEU A 275 -20.10 5.20 -0.20
C LEU A 275 -21.61 5.20 -0.42
N ARG A 276 -22.36 4.46 0.42
CA ARG A 276 -23.83 4.49 0.47
C ARG A 276 -24.40 5.62 1.32
N ARG A 277 -23.55 6.32 2.05
CA ARG A 277 -23.98 7.41 2.94
C ARG A 277 -24.24 8.71 2.20
#